data_ae00fb002cab7310a7443f7fcd5f1565
#
_entry.id   ae00fb002cab7310a7443f7fcd5f1565
#
_cell.length_a   1.000
_cell.length_b   1.000
_cell.length_c   1.000
_cell.angle_alpha   90.00
_cell.angle_beta   90.00
_cell.angle_gamma   90.00
#
_symmetry.space_group_name_H-M   'P 1'
#
loop_
_entity.id
_entity.type
_entity.pdbx_description
1 polymer ?
#
loop_
_entity_poly.entity_id
_entity_poly.type
_entity_poly.pdbx_seq_one_letter_code
_entity_poly.pdbx_strand_id
1 'polypeptide(L)'
;MPEQFLHGIEIVRIDDGVRPIETVKSSVIGLVGTAPEANDERFPLDTPVLVTSRRTKIAGLGTTGTLPMATDGIFDQCGAMMVIVRVTEGINREETISNVIGGIDNATGQRKGLQALLDARSVAKVHPRILIAPDFSHEMAVATEMVSIANNLKAVVVADGPNTTDEAAISYRVADRKSVV
;
A
#
# COMPACT_ATOMS: atom_id res chain seq x y z
N MET A 1 -34.14 -22.17 -47.68
CA MET A 1 -33.29 -21.03 -48.01
C MET A 1 -32.01 -21.59 -48.59
N PRO A 2 -31.48 -21.14 -49.70
CA PRO A 2 -30.24 -21.68 -50.24
C PRO A 2 -29.08 -21.35 -49.30
N GLU A 3 -28.29 -22.38 -48.98
CA GLU A 3 -27.05 -22.21 -48.22
C GLU A 3 -26.10 -21.37 -49.09
N GLN A 4 -25.69 -20.23 -48.53
CA GLN A 4 -24.72 -19.36 -49.17
C GLN A 4 -23.31 -19.91 -48.94
N PHE A 5 -22.72 -20.46 -49.98
CA PHE A 5 -21.37 -21.02 -49.94
C PHE A 5 -20.36 -19.87 -49.95
N LEU A 6 -19.77 -19.57 -48.78
CA LEU A 6 -18.77 -18.53 -48.63
C LEU A 6 -17.37 -19.10 -48.86
N HIS A 7 -16.68 -18.59 -49.88
CA HIS A 7 -15.26 -18.85 -50.10
C HIS A 7 -14.43 -17.72 -49.39
N GLY A 8 -13.83 -18.03 -48.26
CA GLY A 8 -12.98 -17.09 -47.54
C GLY A 8 -13.04 -17.20 -46.02
N ILE A 9 -12.44 -16.26 -45.32
CA ILE A 9 -12.48 -16.16 -43.89
C ILE A 9 -13.66 -15.25 -43.51
N GLU A 10 -14.66 -15.79 -42.84
CA GLU A 10 -15.75 -15.01 -42.25
C GLU A 10 -15.32 -14.56 -40.86
N ILE A 11 -15.28 -13.26 -40.61
CA ILE A 11 -15.04 -12.68 -39.29
C ILE A 11 -16.41 -12.30 -38.72
N VAL A 12 -16.95 -13.12 -37.85
CA VAL A 12 -18.16 -12.81 -37.10
C VAL A 12 -17.75 -11.99 -35.86
N ARG A 13 -18.05 -10.71 -35.86
CA ARG A 13 -17.85 -9.84 -34.73
C ARG A 13 -19.06 -9.95 -33.80
N ILE A 14 -18.90 -10.63 -32.68
CA ILE A 14 -19.94 -10.72 -31.64
C ILE A 14 -19.75 -9.54 -30.69
N ASP A 15 -20.51 -8.48 -30.87
CA ASP A 15 -20.49 -7.26 -30.01
C ASP A 15 -21.51 -7.32 -28.88
N ASP A 16 -22.25 -8.41 -28.73
CA ASP A 16 -23.35 -8.55 -27.75
C ASP A 16 -22.89 -8.88 -26.31
N GLY A 17 -21.59 -8.95 -26.08
CA GLY A 17 -21.04 -9.15 -24.74
C GLY A 17 -21.12 -7.89 -23.90
N VAL A 18 -21.78 -7.96 -22.72
CA VAL A 18 -21.64 -6.95 -21.70
C VAL A 18 -20.18 -6.79 -21.37
N ARG A 19 -19.57 -5.67 -21.82
CA ARG A 19 -18.20 -5.33 -21.39
C ARG A 19 -18.27 -4.87 -19.95
N PRO A 20 -17.80 -5.65 -18.96
CA PRO A 20 -17.74 -5.18 -17.60
C PRO A 20 -16.78 -3.98 -17.57
N ILE A 21 -17.33 -2.79 -17.33
CA ILE A 21 -16.49 -1.63 -17.01
C ILE A 21 -15.99 -1.88 -15.59
N GLU A 22 -14.78 -2.41 -15.46
CA GLU A 22 -14.12 -2.46 -14.18
C GLU A 22 -13.78 -1.03 -13.76
N THR A 23 -14.54 -0.51 -12.80
CA THR A 23 -14.18 0.74 -12.14
C THR A 23 -12.87 0.51 -11.41
N VAL A 24 -11.83 1.23 -11.81
CA VAL A 24 -10.53 1.19 -11.13
C VAL A 24 -10.77 1.60 -9.68
N LYS A 25 -10.47 0.71 -8.73
CA LYS A 25 -10.54 1.00 -7.29
C LYS A 25 -9.38 1.94 -6.93
N SER A 26 -9.59 3.23 -7.12
CA SER A 26 -8.57 4.27 -6.92
C SER A 26 -8.35 4.64 -5.45
N SER A 27 -9.22 4.18 -4.55
CA SER A 27 -9.22 4.51 -3.12
C SER A 27 -8.61 3.43 -2.22
N VAL A 28 -7.81 2.52 -2.76
CA VAL A 28 -7.15 1.50 -1.95
C VAL A 28 -5.93 2.09 -1.25
N ILE A 29 -5.92 2.02 0.06
CA ILE A 29 -4.87 2.56 0.90
C ILE A 29 -3.85 1.46 1.22
N GLY A 30 -2.57 1.72 0.97
CA GLY A 30 -1.45 0.90 1.43
C GLY A 30 -0.90 1.48 2.73
N LEU A 31 -0.97 0.71 3.80
CA LEU A 31 -0.50 1.07 5.13
C LEU A 31 0.69 0.19 5.52
N VAL A 32 1.78 0.82 5.98
CA VAL A 32 2.93 0.12 6.54
C VAL A 32 3.20 0.65 7.94
N GLY A 33 3.37 -0.23 8.90
CA GLY A 33 3.62 0.18 10.28
C GLY A 33 3.78 -0.99 11.24
N THR A 34 3.83 -0.68 12.52
CA THR A 34 4.01 -1.65 13.61
C THR A 34 2.69 -2.04 14.25
N ALA A 35 2.61 -3.28 14.69
CA ALA A 35 1.52 -3.81 15.51
C ALA A 35 2.06 -5.02 16.30
N PRO A 36 2.77 -4.80 17.41
CA PRO A 36 3.46 -5.88 18.13
C PRO A 36 2.50 -6.95 18.70
N GLU A 37 1.28 -6.56 19.05
CA GLU A 37 0.24 -7.47 19.58
C GLU A 37 -0.61 -8.14 18.50
N ALA A 38 -0.29 -7.93 17.22
CA ALA A 38 -1.10 -8.47 16.15
C ALA A 38 -1.04 -10.00 16.09
N ASN A 39 -2.16 -10.60 15.72
CA ASN A 39 -2.24 -12.03 15.48
C ASN A 39 -1.47 -12.40 14.20
N ASP A 40 -0.43 -13.23 14.33
CA ASP A 40 0.47 -13.61 13.23
C ASP A 40 -0.20 -14.40 12.11
N GLU A 41 -1.26 -15.15 12.40
CA GLU A 41 -2.01 -15.90 11.38
C GLU A 41 -2.83 -14.95 10.49
N ARG A 42 -3.33 -13.85 11.07
CA ARG A 42 -4.14 -12.86 10.33
C ARG A 42 -3.31 -11.77 9.69
N PHE A 43 -2.25 -11.36 10.36
CA PHE A 43 -1.35 -10.29 9.94
C PHE A 43 0.10 -10.77 10.04
N PRO A 44 0.52 -11.68 9.15
CA PRO A 44 1.91 -12.11 9.11
C PRO A 44 2.84 -10.92 8.82
N LEU A 45 4.08 -11.00 9.34
CA LEU A 45 5.09 -9.98 9.10
C LEU A 45 5.41 -9.85 7.61
N ASP A 46 5.68 -8.64 7.18
CA ASP A 46 6.11 -8.29 5.82
C ASP A 46 5.22 -8.84 4.69
N THR A 47 3.98 -9.15 4.99
CA THR A 47 3.04 -9.73 4.02
C THR A 47 1.85 -8.80 3.82
N PRO A 48 1.51 -8.44 2.57
CA PRO A 48 0.35 -7.60 2.29
C PRO A 48 -0.97 -8.31 2.63
N VAL A 49 -1.74 -7.76 3.55
CA VAL A 49 -3.04 -8.29 3.97
C VAL A 49 -4.15 -7.33 3.55
N LEU A 50 -5.16 -7.83 2.83
CA LEU A 50 -6.31 -7.03 2.44
C LEU A 50 -7.33 -6.94 3.58
N VAL A 51 -7.61 -5.72 4.00
CA VAL A 51 -8.70 -5.39 4.92
C VAL A 51 -9.76 -4.59 4.16
N THR A 52 -10.96 -5.16 4.10
CA THR A 52 -12.12 -4.51 3.52
C THR A 52 -12.97 -3.92 4.63
N SER A 53 -13.53 -2.75 4.45
CA SER A 53 -14.51 -1.95 5.23
C SER A 53 -15.16 -2.52 6.52
N ARG A 54 -14.58 -3.51 7.18
CA ARG A 54 -15.12 -4.15 8.39
C ARG A 54 -14.14 -4.04 9.55
N ARG A 55 -14.51 -3.28 10.57
CA ARG A 55 -13.75 -3.15 11.84
C ARG A 55 -13.43 -4.49 12.50
N THR A 56 -14.29 -5.48 12.35
CA THR A 56 -14.04 -6.82 12.92
C THR A 56 -12.77 -7.49 12.38
N LYS A 57 -12.32 -7.10 11.19
CA LYS A 57 -11.07 -7.64 10.64
C LYS A 57 -9.83 -7.02 11.26
N ILE A 58 -9.88 -5.74 11.65
CA ILE A 58 -8.74 -5.04 12.27
C ILE A 58 -8.57 -5.38 13.76
N ALA A 59 -9.56 -5.95 14.42
CA ALA A 59 -9.45 -6.40 15.83
C ALA A 59 -8.25 -7.34 16.06
N GLY A 60 -7.74 -7.99 15.02
CA GLY A 60 -6.53 -8.82 15.11
C GLY A 60 -5.20 -8.06 15.11
N LEU A 61 -5.21 -6.72 14.95
CA LEU A 61 -4.00 -5.89 15.02
C LEU A 61 -3.54 -5.58 16.46
N GLY A 62 -4.40 -5.83 17.45
CA GLY A 62 -4.14 -5.44 18.84
C GLY A 62 -4.43 -3.97 19.08
N THR A 63 -3.83 -3.41 20.14
CA THR A 63 -4.05 -2.04 20.61
C THR A 63 -2.79 -1.18 20.57
N THR A 64 -1.61 -1.80 20.43
CA THR A 64 -0.31 -1.14 20.45
C THR A 64 0.31 -1.07 19.06
N GLY A 65 1.15 -0.06 18.85
CA GLY A 65 1.80 0.22 17.56
C GLY A 65 1.07 1.28 16.74
N THR A 66 1.57 1.53 15.53
CA THR A 66 1.06 2.61 14.67
C THR A 66 -0.13 2.17 13.82
N LEU A 67 -0.22 0.89 13.46
CA LEU A 67 -1.28 0.38 12.59
C LEU A 67 -2.67 0.40 13.23
N PRO A 68 -2.89 -0.03 14.51
CA PRO A 68 -4.22 0.01 15.12
C PRO A 68 -4.79 1.42 15.15
N MET A 69 -4.02 2.40 15.63
CA MET A 69 -4.44 3.79 15.70
C MET A 69 -4.77 4.39 14.32
N ALA A 70 -3.93 4.12 13.32
CA ALA A 70 -4.16 4.62 11.97
C ALA A 70 -5.39 3.99 11.31
N THR A 71 -5.59 2.68 11.48
CA THR A 71 -6.75 1.97 10.93
C THR A 71 -8.05 2.42 11.58
N ASP A 72 -8.08 2.64 12.89
CA ASP A 72 -9.23 3.16 13.59
C ASP A 72 -9.57 4.59 13.12
N GLY A 73 -8.56 5.47 13.01
CA GLY A 73 -8.74 6.81 12.49
C GLY A 73 -9.32 6.85 11.06
N ILE A 74 -8.88 5.93 10.19
CA ILE A 74 -9.45 5.82 8.84
C ILE A 74 -10.90 5.36 8.89
N PHE A 75 -11.22 4.34 9.69
CA PHE A 75 -12.59 3.83 9.79
C PHE A 75 -13.56 4.78 10.49
N ASP A 76 -13.06 5.68 11.32
CA ASP A 76 -13.88 6.74 11.93
C ASP A 76 -14.32 7.78 10.90
N GLN A 77 -13.54 7.97 9.84
CA GLN A 77 -13.85 8.92 8.77
C GLN A 77 -14.61 8.27 7.61
N CYS A 78 -14.19 7.09 7.17
CA CYS A 78 -14.81 6.43 6.02
C CYS A 78 -14.52 4.92 6.01
N GLY A 79 -15.42 4.17 5.36
CA GLY A 79 -15.16 2.77 5.03
C GLY A 79 -14.19 2.69 3.85
N ALA A 80 -12.96 2.25 4.08
CA ALA A 80 -11.93 2.13 3.05
C ALA A 80 -11.47 0.68 2.87
N MET A 81 -10.97 0.37 1.68
CA MET A 81 -10.17 -0.82 1.44
C MET A 81 -8.71 -0.51 1.73
N MET A 82 -8.09 -1.32 2.57
CA MET A 82 -6.70 -1.14 2.96
C MET A 82 -5.89 -2.40 2.69
N VAL A 83 -4.66 -2.21 2.23
CA VAL A 83 -3.63 -3.24 2.20
C VAL A 83 -2.66 -2.90 3.32
N ILE A 84 -2.60 -3.75 4.33
CA ILE A 84 -1.78 -3.55 5.53
C ILE A 84 -0.55 -4.44 5.42
N VAL A 85 0.62 -3.86 5.64
CA VAL A 85 1.89 -4.56 5.82
C VAL A 85 2.38 -4.28 7.23
N ARG A 86 2.43 -5.31 8.04
CA ARG A 86 2.95 -5.24 9.40
C ARG A 86 4.46 -5.48 9.38
N VAL A 87 5.21 -4.60 10.01
CA VAL A 87 6.65 -4.75 10.19
C VAL A 87 7.01 -5.03 11.66
N THR A 88 8.16 -5.65 11.86
CA THR A 88 8.68 -5.87 13.20
C THR A 88 9.09 -4.55 13.84
N GLU A 89 8.65 -4.33 15.06
CA GLU A 89 9.15 -3.23 15.87
C GLU A 89 10.58 -3.55 16.33
N GLY A 90 11.52 -2.63 16.09
CA GLY A 90 12.91 -2.76 16.51
C GLY A 90 13.11 -2.40 17.97
N ILE A 91 14.31 -2.67 18.49
CA ILE A 91 14.69 -2.32 19.86
C ILE A 91 14.73 -0.80 20.03
N ASN A 92 15.03 -0.08 18.95
CA ASN A 92 15.07 1.38 18.90
C ASN A 92 14.31 1.90 17.67
N ARG A 93 14.10 3.24 17.65
CA ARG A 93 13.40 3.89 16.55
C ARG A 93 14.11 3.71 15.21
N GLU A 94 15.43 3.78 15.18
CA GLU A 94 16.23 3.65 13.96
C GLU A 94 16.09 2.27 13.32
N GLU A 95 16.09 1.22 14.14
CA GLU A 95 15.85 -0.15 13.67
C GLU A 95 14.42 -0.30 13.15
N THR A 96 13.44 0.28 13.85
CA THR A 96 12.05 0.28 13.38
C THR A 96 11.91 1.00 12.04
N ILE A 97 12.56 2.16 11.86
CA ILE A 97 12.59 2.88 10.58
C ILE A 97 13.21 1.99 9.49
N SER A 98 14.31 1.31 9.79
CA SER A 98 14.95 0.39 8.86
C SER A 98 14.01 -0.76 8.46
N ASN A 99 13.26 -1.30 9.41
CA ASN A 99 12.26 -2.34 9.15
C ASN A 99 11.08 -1.82 8.32
N VAL A 100 10.66 -0.57 8.54
CA VAL A 100 9.61 0.09 7.74
C VAL A 100 10.07 0.30 6.31
N ILE A 101 11.29 0.81 6.09
CA ILE A 101 11.87 0.96 4.76
C ILE A 101 11.96 -0.42 4.10
N GLY A 102 12.44 -1.40 4.84
CA GLY A 102 12.53 -2.78 4.39
C GLY A 102 13.59 -2.99 3.33
N GLY A 103 13.33 -3.92 2.42
CA GLY A 103 14.25 -4.33 1.38
C GLY A 103 13.90 -5.70 0.83
N ILE A 104 14.88 -6.37 0.24
CA ILE A 104 14.75 -7.75 -0.23
C ILE A 104 15.55 -8.65 0.71
N ASP A 105 14.91 -9.65 1.28
CA ASP A 105 15.58 -10.67 2.05
C ASP A 105 16.45 -11.54 1.14
N ASN A 106 17.76 -11.50 1.35
CA ASN A 106 18.72 -12.22 0.50
C ASN A 106 18.58 -13.76 0.60
N ALA A 107 18.02 -14.28 1.69
CA ALA A 107 17.85 -15.71 1.89
C ALA A 107 16.57 -16.26 1.23
N THR A 108 15.48 -15.50 1.28
CA THR A 108 14.17 -15.93 0.79
C THR A 108 13.75 -15.23 -0.51
N GLY A 109 14.38 -14.12 -0.86
CA GLY A 109 13.98 -13.27 -1.98
C GLY A 109 12.68 -12.48 -1.73
N GLN A 110 12.12 -12.54 -0.51
CA GLN A 110 10.90 -11.84 -0.16
C GLN A 110 11.16 -10.35 0.08
N ARG A 111 10.21 -9.54 -0.33
CA ARG A 111 10.20 -8.10 -0.02
C ARG A 111 9.70 -7.88 1.39
N LYS A 112 10.34 -6.96 2.10
CA LYS A 112 10.01 -6.55 3.47
C LYS A 112 9.63 -5.08 3.53
N GLY A 113 8.94 -4.69 4.59
CA GLY A 113 8.56 -3.32 4.84
C GLY A 113 7.72 -2.70 3.71
N LEU A 114 8.05 -1.46 3.36
CA LEU A 114 7.38 -0.73 2.27
C LEU A 114 7.45 -1.46 0.93
N GLN A 115 8.56 -2.14 0.65
CA GLN A 115 8.71 -2.87 -0.62
C GLN A 115 7.73 -4.04 -0.76
N ALA A 116 7.23 -4.61 0.34
CA ALA A 116 6.20 -5.64 0.29
C ALA A 116 4.88 -5.16 -0.35
N LEU A 117 4.60 -3.84 -0.35
CA LEU A 117 3.44 -3.29 -1.05
C LEU A 117 3.44 -3.53 -2.56
N LEU A 118 4.62 -3.73 -3.18
CA LEU A 118 4.73 -4.09 -4.59
C LEU A 118 4.11 -5.46 -4.88
N ASP A 119 4.10 -6.36 -3.88
CA ASP A 119 3.52 -7.69 -3.99
C ASP A 119 2.02 -7.73 -3.68
N ALA A 120 1.42 -6.60 -3.30
CA ALA A 120 -0.01 -6.52 -2.97
C ALA A 120 -0.92 -7.02 -4.10
N ARG A 121 -0.54 -6.79 -5.36
CA ARG A 121 -1.31 -7.28 -6.51
C ARG A 121 -1.29 -8.80 -6.62
N SER A 122 -0.16 -9.44 -6.37
CA SER A 122 -0.03 -10.90 -6.46
C SER A 122 -0.67 -11.60 -5.26
N VAL A 123 -0.46 -11.07 -4.05
CA VAL A 123 -0.91 -11.66 -2.79
C VAL A 123 -2.37 -11.29 -2.48
N ALA A 124 -2.67 -10.00 -2.45
CA ALA A 124 -3.96 -9.47 -2.03
C ALA A 124 -4.94 -9.20 -3.19
N LYS A 125 -4.52 -9.40 -4.46
CA LYS A 125 -5.30 -9.14 -5.69
C LYS A 125 -5.80 -7.70 -5.81
N VAL A 126 -5.15 -6.76 -5.12
CA VAL A 126 -5.52 -5.35 -5.07
C VAL A 126 -4.30 -4.48 -5.28
N HIS A 127 -4.49 -3.32 -5.89
CA HIS A 127 -3.43 -2.37 -6.17
C HIS A 127 -3.56 -1.16 -5.25
N PRO A 128 -2.64 -0.93 -4.29
CA PRO A 128 -2.67 0.28 -3.47
C PRO A 128 -2.45 1.52 -4.36
N ARG A 129 -3.23 2.57 -4.10
CA ARG A 129 -3.16 3.83 -4.82
C ARG A 129 -2.84 5.02 -3.93
N ILE A 130 -2.95 4.84 -2.62
CA ILE A 130 -2.58 5.83 -1.62
C ILE A 130 -1.63 5.12 -0.65
N LEU A 131 -0.43 5.64 -0.44
CA LEU A 131 0.56 5.07 0.46
C LEU A 131 0.71 5.94 1.69
N ILE A 132 0.68 5.31 2.86
CA ILE A 132 0.80 5.96 4.16
C ILE A 132 1.70 5.10 5.07
N ALA A 133 2.63 5.73 5.77
CA ALA A 133 3.44 5.13 6.82
C ALA A 133 3.27 5.95 8.11
N PRO A 134 2.23 5.67 8.92
CA PRO A 134 1.90 6.47 10.10
C PRO A 134 3.08 6.53 11.08
N ASP A 135 3.36 7.71 11.64
CA ASP A 135 4.46 7.99 12.56
C ASP A 135 5.89 7.85 11.97
N PHE A 136 6.03 7.41 10.72
CA PHE A 136 7.33 7.25 10.08
C PHE A 136 7.49 8.12 8.83
N SER A 137 6.40 8.63 8.27
CA SER A 137 6.40 9.33 6.99
C SER A 137 7.13 10.69 7.02
N HIS A 138 7.35 11.29 8.21
CA HIS A 138 8.14 12.51 8.36
C HIS A 138 9.66 12.29 8.24
N GLU A 139 10.11 11.03 8.33
CA GLU A 139 11.52 10.68 8.13
C GLU A 139 11.85 10.70 6.62
N MET A 140 12.86 11.48 6.24
CA MET A 140 13.22 11.68 4.83
C MET A 140 13.54 10.36 4.11
N ALA A 141 14.19 9.42 4.80
CA ALA A 141 14.52 8.11 4.23
C ALA A 141 13.26 7.30 3.89
N VAL A 142 12.27 7.30 4.79
CA VAL A 142 10.97 6.64 4.59
C VAL A 142 10.19 7.31 3.47
N ALA A 143 10.11 8.65 3.48
CA ALA A 143 9.42 9.42 2.45
C ALA A 143 10.01 9.15 1.04
N THR A 144 11.34 9.12 0.93
CA THR A 144 12.03 8.84 -0.33
C THR A 144 11.71 7.44 -0.86
N GLU A 145 11.72 6.44 0.01
CA GLU A 145 11.36 5.08 -0.39
C GLU A 145 9.86 4.97 -0.76
N MET A 146 8.98 5.65 -0.01
CA MET A 146 7.55 5.71 -0.35
C MET A 146 7.34 6.29 -1.76
N VAL A 147 8.04 7.36 -2.12
CA VAL A 147 7.97 7.97 -3.46
C VAL A 147 8.46 7.00 -4.53
N SER A 148 9.57 6.29 -4.28
CA SER A 148 10.09 5.27 -5.19
C SER A 148 9.06 4.17 -5.48
N ILE A 149 8.43 3.65 -4.43
CA ILE A 149 7.39 2.62 -4.54
C ILE A 149 6.12 3.17 -5.19
N ALA A 150 5.73 4.40 -4.86
CA ALA A 150 4.56 5.06 -5.44
C ALA A 150 4.70 5.24 -6.95
N ASN A 151 5.90 5.57 -7.44
CA ASN A 151 6.18 5.66 -8.88
C ASN A 151 5.94 4.31 -9.59
N ASN A 152 6.35 3.20 -8.96
CA ASN A 152 6.13 1.86 -9.51
C ASN A 152 4.64 1.47 -9.48
N LEU A 153 3.94 1.83 -8.41
CA LEU A 153 2.52 1.51 -8.22
C LEU A 153 1.57 2.51 -8.89
N LYS A 154 2.08 3.65 -9.40
CA LYS A 154 1.26 4.78 -9.85
C LYS A 154 0.31 5.24 -8.73
N ALA A 155 0.84 5.36 -7.53
CA ALA A 155 0.15 5.72 -6.31
C ALA A 155 0.52 7.14 -5.86
N VAL A 156 -0.28 7.68 -4.95
CA VAL A 156 -0.03 8.95 -4.27
C VAL A 156 0.53 8.65 -2.89
N VAL A 157 1.54 9.40 -2.46
CA VAL A 157 2.10 9.34 -1.11
C VAL A 157 1.47 10.43 -0.26
N VAL A 158 1.04 10.07 0.94
CA VAL A 158 0.68 11.02 2.00
C VAL A 158 1.76 10.92 3.07
N ALA A 159 2.56 11.96 3.19
CA ALA A 159 3.65 12.05 4.15
C ALA A 159 3.50 13.28 5.03
N ASP A 160 3.86 13.13 6.30
CA ASP A 160 3.89 14.23 7.25
C ASP A 160 5.19 15.02 7.11
N GLY A 161 5.13 16.33 7.36
CA GLY A 161 6.31 17.15 7.51
C GLY A 161 6.90 17.07 8.93
N PRO A 162 8.14 17.50 9.13
CA PRO A 162 8.73 17.57 10.47
C PRO A 162 7.96 18.56 11.35
N ASN A 163 7.53 18.10 12.53
CA ASN A 163 6.82 18.94 13.50
C ASN A 163 7.83 19.73 14.35
N THR A 164 8.52 20.67 13.72
CA THR A 164 9.56 21.51 14.37
C THR A 164 9.34 22.98 14.07
N THR A 165 10.29 23.64 13.37
CA THR A 165 10.19 25.05 12.99
C THR A 165 9.75 25.21 11.53
N ASP A 166 9.24 26.40 11.18
CA ASP A 166 8.83 26.73 9.81
C ASP A 166 10.00 26.61 8.83
N GLU A 167 11.21 27.00 9.25
CA GLU A 167 12.41 26.87 8.42
C GLU A 167 12.76 25.40 8.13
N ALA A 168 12.60 24.53 9.13
CA ALA A 168 12.83 23.10 8.95
C ALA A 168 11.80 22.47 8.00
N ALA A 169 10.53 22.86 8.11
CA ALA A 169 9.47 22.41 7.21
C ALA A 169 9.71 22.88 5.76
N ILE A 170 10.16 24.15 5.58
CA ILE A 170 10.52 24.67 4.26
C ILE A 170 11.72 23.91 3.69
N SER A 171 12.75 23.67 4.49
CA SER A 171 13.95 22.94 4.08
C SER A 171 13.63 21.49 3.68
N TYR A 172 12.78 20.83 4.46
CA TYR A 172 12.27 19.49 4.14
C TYR A 172 11.55 19.46 2.79
N ARG A 173 10.62 20.41 2.57
CA ARG A 173 9.87 20.52 1.32
C ARG A 173 10.77 20.82 0.11
N VAL A 174 11.82 21.62 0.28
CA VAL A 174 12.78 21.92 -0.79
C VAL A 174 13.63 20.70 -1.13
N ALA A 175 13.99 19.88 -0.14
CA ALA A 175 14.69 18.63 -0.36
C ALA A 175 13.82 17.60 -1.09
N ASP A 176 12.54 17.51 -0.74
CA ASP A 176 11.57 16.60 -1.35
C ASP A 176 11.28 16.94 -2.83
N ARG A 177 11.23 18.23 -3.20
CA ARG A 177 11.04 18.66 -4.60
C ARG A 177 12.10 18.14 -5.58
N LYS A 178 13.24 17.69 -5.11
CA LYS A 178 14.27 17.08 -5.95
C LYS A 178 13.96 15.60 -6.29
N SER A 179 12.99 15.02 -5.61
CA SER A 179 12.55 13.63 -5.81
C SER A 179 11.40 13.50 -6.82
N VAL A 180 10.80 14.62 -7.23
CA VAL A 180 9.70 14.65 -8.20
C VAL A 180 10.22 15.19 -9.52
N VAL A 181 10.65 14.30 -10.38
CA VAL A 181 10.89 14.55 -11.83
C VAL A 181 9.99 13.64 -12.62
#